data_a6285144d46dafef6f131de449bf63b6
#
_entry.id   a6285144d46dafef6f131de449bf63b6
#
_cell.length_a   1.000
_cell.length_b   1.000
_cell.length_c   1.000
_cell.angle_alpha   90.00
_cell.angle_beta   90.00
_cell.angle_gamma   90.00
#
_symmetry.space_group_name_H-M   'P 1'
#
loop_
_entity.id
_entity.type
_entity.pdbx_description
1 polymer ?
#
loop_
_entity_poly.entity_id
_entity_poly.type
_entity_poly.pdbx_seq_one_letter_code
_entity_poly.pdbx_strand_id
1 'polypeptide(L)'
;MRLGIIFLISLSVFADKYFPEKEWETAKPSQVGLDQQKIDKLFEMTFDDDATMSAVLIKDGYIIQEEYAEGFNESSFGTSWSTAKSFYAALIGISLDRGEIESVDEPVANYVDSYKTPAKEKITIRQILNMTSGLEFPDHEHEMMFLEADHLKYAEKVGVENPPGEVFQYNNVNSMLIGEILKLSLIH
;
A
#
# COMPACT_ATOMS: atom_id res chain seq x y z
N MET A 1 -28.51 -25.16 49.93
CA MET A 1 -28.54 -24.57 48.59
C MET A 1 -27.11 -24.25 48.19
N ARG A 2 -26.48 -25.04 47.30
CA ARG A 2 -25.14 -24.76 46.76
C ARG A 2 -25.31 -24.06 45.41
N LEU A 3 -24.93 -22.78 45.33
CA LEU A 3 -24.85 -22.04 44.07
C LEU A 3 -23.64 -22.58 43.32
N GLY A 4 -23.89 -23.25 42.19
CA GLY A 4 -22.84 -23.59 41.23
C GLY A 4 -22.50 -22.35 40.37
N ILE A 5 -21.25 -21.88 40.45
CA ILE A 5 -20.72 -20.86 39.58
C ILE A 5 -20.37 -21.54 38.26
N ILE A 6 -21.09 -21.23 37.19
CA ILE A 6 -20.77 -21.65 35.83
C ILE A 6 -19.73 -20.65 35.31
N PHE A 7 -18.48 -21.10 35.18
CA PHE A 7 -17.44 -20.35 34.43
C PHE A 7 -17.68 -20.56 32.92
N LEU A 8 -18.23 -19.54 32.27
CA LEU A 8 -18.19 -19.45 30.80
C LEU A 8 -16.79 -19.08 30.37
N ILE A 9 -16.00 -20.09 30.00
CA ILE A 9 -14.74 -19.85 29.28
C ILE A 9 -15.12 -19.49 27.86
N SER A 10 -15.05 -18.20 27.51
CA SER A 10 -15.06 -17.78 26.11
C SER A 10 -13.74 -18.24 25.49
N LEU A 11 -13.75 -19.37 24.80
CA LEU A 11 -12.69 -19.71 23.85
C LEU A 11 -12.77 -18.68 22.73
N SER A 12 -11.91 -17.68 22.77
CA SER A 12 -11.55 -16.92 21.58
C SER A 12 -10.83 -17.89 20.66
N VAL A 13 -11.56 -18.47 19.73
CA VAL A 13 -10.99 -19.17 18.59
C VAL A 13 -10.27 -18.10 17.80
N PHE A 14 -8.97 -17.95 18.01
CA PHE A 14 -8.11 -17.37 17.01
C PHE A 14 -8.16 -18.35 15.85
N ALA A 15 -9.04 -18.11 14.88
CA ALA A 15 -8.93 -18.78 13.61
C ALA A 15 -7.51 -18.50 13.10
N ASP A 16 -6.74 -19.55 12.86
CA ASP A 16 -5.43 -19.41 12.24
C ASP A 16 -5.63 -18.56 10.97
N LYS A 17 -4.88 -17.45 10.89
CA LYS A 17 -5.01 -16.55 9.73
C LYS A 17 -4.53 -17.34 8.51
N TYR A 18 -5.43 -17.57 7.59
CA TYR A 18 -5.09 -18.14 6.30
C TYR A 18 -4.38 -17.07 5.46
N PHE A 19 -3.21 -17.40 4.95
CA PHE A 19 -2.48 -16.59 4.00
C PHE A 19 -2.43 -17.34 2.68
N PRO A 20 -2.91 -16.75 1.57
CA PRO A 20 -2.84 -17.39 0.27
C PRO A 20 -1.40 -17.63 -0.13
N GLU A 21 -1.14 -18.78 -0.72
CA GLU A 21 0.15 -19.15 -1.29
C GLU A 21 0.15 -18.91 -2.82
N LYS A 22 0.68 -19.87 -3.58
CA LYS A 22 0.72 -19.78 -5.05
C LYS A 22 -0.67 -19.76 -5.68
N GLU A 23 -1.58 -20.55 -5.13
CA GLU A 23 -2.98 -20.62 -5.57
C GLU A 23 -3.87 -20.04 -4.47
N TRP A 24 -4.84 -19.24 -4.87
CA TRP A 24 -5.82 -18.67 -3.95
C TRP A 24 -6.98 -19.64 -3.76
N GLU A 25 -7.34 -19.89 -2.51
CA GLU A 25 -8.55 -20.63 -2.21
C GLU A 25 -9.78 -19.71 -2.26
N THR A 26 -10.93 -20.32 -2.57
CA THR A 26 -12.23 -19.64 -2.58
C THR A 26 -13.07 -20.05 -1.37
N ALA A 27 -13.92 -19.16 -0.88
CA ALA A 27 -14.90 -19.50 0.15
C ALA A 27 -16.28 -18.95 -0.20
N LYS A 28 -17.31 -19.66 0.24
CA LYS A 28 -18.69 -19.14 0.10
C LYS A 28 -18.88 -17.97 1.05
N PRO A 29 -19.66 -16.94 0.68
CA PRO A 29 -19.93 -15.78 1.52
C PRO A 29 -20.40 -16.16 2.94
N SER A 30 -21.28 -17.15 3.06
CA SER A 30 -21.81 -17.61 4.35
C SER A 30 -20.76 -18.19 5.29
N GLN A 31 -19.65 -18.73 4.77
CA GLN A 31 -18.56 -19.29 5.57
C GLN A 31 -17.72 -18.21 6.26
N VAL A 32 -17.71 -17.00 5.69
CA VAL A 32 -16.97 -15.84 6.19
C VAL A 32 -17.90 -14.73 6.72
N GLY A 33 -19.17 -15.09 7.00
CA GLY A 33 -20.16 -14.17 7.59
C GLY A 33 -20.65 -13.07 6.66
N LEU A 34 -20.59 -13.27 5.35
CA LEU A 34 -21.06 -12.34 4.34
C LEU A 34 -22.43 -12.78 3.77
N ASP A 35 -23.20 -11.80 3.30
CA ASP A 35 -24.50 -11.97 2.67
C ASP A 35 -24.36 -11.95 1.15
N GLN A 36 -24.79 -13.04 0.50
CA GLN A 36 -24.67 -13.17 -0.97
C GLN A 36 -25.42 -12.05 -1.72
N GLN A 37 -26.64 -11.69 -1.29
CA GLN A 37 -27.42 -10.67 -1.99
C GLN A 37 -26.76 -9.29 -1.95
N LYS A 38 -26.04 -8.99 -0.85
CA LYS A 38 -25.26 -7.74 -0.76
C LYS A 38 -24.02 -7.76 -1.65
N ILE A 39 -23.41 -8.93 -1.81
CA ILE A 39 -22.27 -9.11 -2.73
C ILE A 39 -22.75 -8.98 -4.16
N ASP A 40 -23.84 -9.64 -4.55
CA ASP A 40 -24.43 -9.54 -5.88
C ASP A 40 -24.72 -8.07 -6.22
N LYS A 41 -25.31 -7.34 -5.26
CA LYS A 41 -25.57 -5.90 -5.43
C LYS A 41 -24.30 -5.06 -5.53
N LEU A 42 -23.26 -5.39 -4.78
CA LEU A 42 -21.96 -4.73 -4.87
C LEU A 42 -21.36 -4.90 -6.26
N PHE A 43 -21.35 -6.11 -6.80
CA PHE A 43 -20.80 -6.39 -8.13
C PHE A 43 -21.65 -5.77 -9.24
N GLU A 44 -22.99 -5.81 -9.14
CA GLU A 44 -23.89 -5.07 -10.05
C GLU A 44 -23.51 -3.58 -10.11
N MET A 45 -23.36 -2.94 -8.95
CA MET A 45 -22.98 -1.51 -8.89
C MET A 45 -21.55 -1.25 -9.41
N THR A 46 -20.64 -2.19 -9.21
CA THR A 46 -19.26 -2.05 -9.68
C THR A 46 -19.17 -2.12 -11.20
N PHE A 47 -19.93 -3.00 -11.83
CA PHE A 47 -19.95 -3.16 -13.28
C PHE A 47 -21.00 -2.29 -13.99
N ASP A 48 -21.69 -1.41 -13.26
CA ASP A 48 -22.50 -0.32 -13.85
C ASP A 48 -21.61 0.78 -14.47
N ASP A 49 -20.33 0.79 -14.14
CA ASP A 49 -19.31 1.65 -14.74
C ASP A 49 -18.55 0.90 -15.83
N ASP A 50 -18.73 1.35 -17.08
CA ASP A 50 -18.09 0.77 -18.28
C ASP A 50 -16.56 0.77 -18.24
N ALA A 51 -15.94 1.56 -17.34
CA ALA A 51 -14.49 1.56 -17.14
C ALA A 51 -13.99 0.40 -16.26
N THR A 52 -14.89 -0.31 -15.59
CA THR A 52 -14.54 -1.46 -14.74
C THR A 52 -14.12 -2.65 -15.59
N MET A 53 -12.88 -3.08 -15.49
CA MET A 53 -12.36 -4.25 -16.19
C MET A 53 -12.49 -5.54 -15.38
N SER A 54 -12.31 -5.45 -14.07
CA SER A 54 -12.39 -6.60 -13.14
C SER A 54 -12.68 -6.14 -11.72
N ALA A 55 -13.26 -7.02 -10.93
CA ALA A 55 -13.47 -6.83 -9.51
C ALA A 55 -13.24 -8.14 -8.76
N VAL A 56 -12.54 -8.07 -7.64
CA VAL A 56 -12.27 -9.22 -6.76
C VAL A 56 -12.60 -8.84 -5.33
N LEU A 57 -13.43 -9.63 -4.66
CA LEU A 57 -13.74 -9.50 -3.25
C LEU A 57 -12.98 -10.56 -2.47
N ILE A 58 -12.15 -10.12 -1.52
CA ILE A 58 -11.35 -10.99 -0.66
C ILE A 58 -11.79 -10.79 0.79
N LYS A 59 -11.94 -11.89 1.53
CA LYS A 59 -12.20 -11.87 2.98
C LYS A 59 -11.43 -12.98 3.67
N ASP A 60 -10.72 -12.62 4.73
CA ASP A 60 -9.94 -13.55 5.56
C ASP A 60 -8.93 -14.40 4.75
N GLY A 61 -8.40 -13.86 3.64
CA GLY A 61 -7.46 -14.51 2.74
C GLY A 61 -8.11 -15.31 1.59
N TYR A 62 -9.43 -15.49 1.59
CA TYR A 62 -10.16 -16.23 0.55
C TYR A 62 -10.75 -15.31 -0.50
N ILE A 63 -10.72 -15.71 -1.77
CA ILE A 63 -11.55 -15.11 -2.82
C ILE A 63 -12.99 -15.51 -2.58
N ILE A 64 -13.86 -14.52 -2.42
CA ILE A 64 -15.29 -14.70 -2.19
C ILE A 64 -16.06 -14.61 -3.51
N GLN A 65 -15.70 -13.64 -4.32
CA GLN A 65 -16.24 -13.45 -5.67
C GLN A 65 -15.23 -12.69 -6.51
N GLU A 66 -15.13 -13.07 -7.78
CA GLU A 66 -14.39 -12.32 -8.80
C GLU A 66 -15.19 -12.32 -10.09
N GLU A 67 -15.19 -11.18 -10.77
CA GLU A 67 -15.86 -11.00 -12.06
C GLU A 67 -15.02 -10.13 -12.98
N TYR A 68 -15.24 -10.32 -14.28
CA TYR A 68 -14.53 -9.63 -15.35
C TYR A 68 -15.52 -9.08 -16.37
N ALA A 69 -15.29 -7.85 -16.84
CA ALA A 69 -16.05 -7.28 -17.92
C ALA A 69 -15.81 -8.06 -19.24
N GLU A 70 -16.69 -7.85 -20.22
CA GLU A 70 -16.55 -8.50 -21.53
C GLU A 70 -15.17 -8.20 -22.15
N GLY A 71 -14.48 -9.24 -22.59
CA GLY A 71 -13.13 -9.18 -23.16
C GLY A 71 -11.99 -9.23 -22.15
N PHE A 72 -12.26 -9.31 -20.85
CA PHE A 72 -11.28 -9.44 -19.79
C PHE A 72 -11.36 -10.79 -19.07
N ASN A 73 -10.30 -11.20 -18.42
CA ASN A 73 -10.20 -12.43 -17.62
C ASN A 73 -9.06 -12.30 -16.59
N GLU A 74 -8.81 -13.35 -15.81
CA GLU A 74 -7.79 -13.39 -14.77
C GLU A 74 -6.35 -13.14 -15.26
N SER A 75 -6.11 -13.31 -16.55
CA SER A 75 -4.79 -13.07 -17.18
C SER A 75 -4.69 -11.70 -17.86
N SER A 76 -5.74 -10.89 -17.80
CA SER A 76 -5.74 -9.55 -18.40
C SER A 76 -4.88 -8.58 -17.58
N PHE A 77 -4.09 -7.76 -18.28
CA PHE A 77 -3.27 -6.74 -17.66
C PHE A 77 -4.02 -5.40 -17.57
N GLY A 78 -3.92 -4.77 -16.41
CA GLY A 78 -4.39 -3.41 -16.18
C GLY A 78 -3.27 -2.53 -15.64
N THR A 79 -3.38 -1.22 -15.85
CA THR A 79 -2.45 -0.27 -15.24
C THR A 79 -2.73 -0.16 -13.76
N SER A 80 -1.73 -0.49 -12.93
CA SER A 80 -1.88 -0.44 -11.46
C SER A 80 -1.98 0.97 -10.90
N TRP A 81 -1.51 1.97 -11.65
CA TRP A 81 -1.42 3.35 -11.17
C TRP A 81 -0.87 3.42 -9.73
N SER A 82 -1.51 4.18 -8.87
CA SER A 82 -1.07 4.37 -7.49
C SER A 82 -1.22 3.16 -6.57
N THR A 83 -1.90 2.09 -6.99
CA THR A 83 -1.88 0.81 -6.27
C THR A 83 -0.45 0.27 -6.13
N ALA A 84 0.45 0.60 -7.08
CA ALA A 84 1.88 0.28 -6.99
C ALA A 84 2.55 0.77 -5.69
N LYS A 85 2.05 1.87 -5.09
CA LYS A 85 2.60 2.40 -3.83
C LYS A 85 2.44 1.42 -2.66
N SER A 86 1.37 0.62 -2.66
CA SER A 86 1.17 -0.44 -1.65
C SER A 86 2.22 -1.54 -1.76
N PHE A 87 2.65 -1.87 -2.98
CA PHE A 87 3.74 -2.82 -3.20
C PHE A 87 5.09 -2.26 -2.73
N TYR A 88 5.36 -0.98 -2.99
CA TYR A 88 6.57 -0.33 -2.47
C TYR A 88 6.61 -0.31 -0.95
N ALA A 89 5.48 -0.03 -0.30
CA ALA A 89 5.39 -0.09 1.15
C ALA A 89 5.63 -1.51 1.69
N ALA A 90 5.11 -2.54 1.02
CA ALA A 90 5.37 -3.94 1.36
C ALA A 90 6.86 -4.31 1.19
N LEU A 91 7.53 -3.83 0.14
CA LEU A 91 8.97 -4.04 -0.07
C LEU A 91 9.81 -3.38 1.02
N ILE A 92 9.46 -2.18 1.48
CA ILE A 92 10.11 -1.56 2.66
C ILE A 92 9.92 -2.45 3.90
N GLY A 93 8.71 -3.01 4.10
CA GLY A 93 8.45 -3.96 5.19
C GLY A 93 9.34 -5.20 5.13
N ILE A 94 9.55 -5.75 3.93
CA ILE A 94 10.45 -6.90 3.71
C ILE A 94 11.91 -6.51 3.99
N SER A 95 12.36 -5.33 3.55
CA SER A 95 13.72 -4.84 3.82
C SER A 95 13.98 -4.62 5.32
N LEU A 96 12.95 -4.18 6.07
CA LEU A 96 13.02 -4.10 7.55
C LEU A 96 13.14 -5.49 8.18
N ASP A 97 12.31 -6.45 7.76
CA ASP A 97 12.33 -7.82 8.29
C ASP A 97 13.67 -8.52 8.03
N ARG A 98 14.33 -8.19 6.92
CA ARG A 98 15.67 -8.69 6.56
C ARG A 98 16.83 -7.93 7.22
N GLY A 99 16.56 -6.83 7.90
CA GLY A 99 17.59 -5.98 8.50
C GLY A 99 18.39 -5.16 7.48
N GLU A 100 17.89 -5.00 6.25
CA GLU A 100 18.48 -4.16 5.20
C GLU A 100 18.20 -2.67 5.46
N ILE A 101 17.11 -2.38 6.17
CA ILE A 101 16.71 -1.09 6.75
C ILE A 101 16.54 -1.33 8.24
N GLU A 102 17.16 -0.51 9.10
CA GLU A 102 17.07 -0.71 10.55
C GLU A 102 15.71 -0.22 11.11
N SER A 103 15.17 0.88 10.56
CA SER A 103 13.94 1.49 11.02
C SER A 103 13.29 2.37 9.94
N VAL A 104 11.96 2.43 9.91
CA VAL A 104 11.26 3.45 9.10
C VAL A 104 11.50 4.88 9.60
N ASP A 105 12.04 5.04 10.80
CA ASP A 105 12.39 6.36 11.36
C ASP A 105 13.79 6.82 10.94
N GLU A 106 14.51 6.03 10.14
CA GLU A 106 15.75 6.47 9.52
C GLU A 106 15.54 7.63 8.55
N PRO A 107 16.51 8.57 8.51
CA PRO A 107 16.50 9.64 7.53
C PRO A 107 16.66 9.12 6.10
N VAL A 108 15.90 9.66 5.17
CA VAL A 108 16.08 9.43 3.72
C VAL A 108 17.48 9.83 3.27
N ALA A 109 18.10 10.79 3.94
CA ALA A 109 19.47 11.24 3.71
C ALA A 109 20.54 10.14 3.87
N ASN A 110 20.22 9.01 4.55
CA ASN A 110 21.11 7.85 4.61
C ASN A 110 21.25 7.17 3.24
N TYR A 111 20.25 7.33 2.37
CA TYR A 111 20.15 6.67 1.08
C TYR A 111 20.30 7.64 -0.10
N VAL A 112 19.91 8.91 0.07
CA VAL A 112 19.87 9.92 -0.98
C VAL A 112 20.77 11.09 -0.61
N ASP A 113 21.96 11.19 -1.20
CA ASP A 113 22.99 12.17 -0.83
C ASP A 113 22.51 13.63 -0.97
N SER A 114 21.69 13.94 -1.96
CA SER A 114 21.11 15.27 -2.15
C SER A 114 20.15 15.70 -1.02
N TYR A 115 19.77 14.76 -0.15
CA TYR A 115 18.96 15.03 1.05
C TYR A 115 19.80 15.35 2.29
N LYS A 116 21.13 15.29 2.22
CA LYS A 116 22.05 15.71 3.29
C LYS A 116 22.17 17.25 3.36
N THR A 117 21.02 17.91 3.49
CA THR A 117 20.90 19.37 3.63
C THR A 117 20.10 19.72 4.87
N PRO A 118 20.31 20.90 5.50
CA PRO A 118 19.55 21.28 6.70
C PRO A 118 18.03 21.23 6.55
N ALA A 119 17.51 21.41 5.31
CA ALA A 119 16.08 21.39 5.05
C ALA A 119 15.52 19.96 4.93
N LYS A 120 16.31 18.99 4.47
CA LYS A 120 15.84 17.63 4.12
C LYS A 120 16.42 16.51 4.99
N GLU A 121 17.52 16.75 5.69
CA GLU A 121 18.26 15.70 6.42
C GLU A 121 17.45 14.97 7.50
N LYS A 122 16.34 15.56 7.94
CA LYS A 122 15.46 15.00 8.97
C LYS A 122 14.21 14.30 8.41
N ILE A 123 14.01 14.31 7.09
CA ILE A 123 12.89 13.61 6.47
C ILE A 123 13.12 12.12 6.62
N THR A 124 12.16 11.40 7.22
CA THR A 124 12.26 9.96 7.48
C THR A 124 11.54 9.11 6.42
N ILE A 125 11.90 7.83 6.34
CA ILE A 125 11.18 6.84 5.51
C ILE A 125 9.69 6.80 5.89
N ARG A 126 9.36 6.87 7.19
CA ARG A 126 7.98 6.94 7.69
C ARG A 126 7.21 8.12 7.09
N GLN A 127 7.81 9.29 7.06
CA GLN A 127 7.17 10.50 6.53
C GLN A 127 6.96 10.42 5.02
N ILE A 128 7.89 9.78 4.29
CA ILE A 128 7.73 9.45 2.87
C ILE A 128 6.54 8.50 2.66
N LEU A 129 6.48 7.41 3.42
CA LEU A 129 5.41 6.40 3.32
C LEU A 129 4.02 6.98 3.68
N ASN A 130 3.98 7.85 4.68
CA ASN A 130 2.74 8.49 5.15
C ASN A 130 2.33 9.73 4.36
N MET A 131 3.08 10.12 3.32
CA MET A 131 2.85 11.34 2.54
C MET A 131 2.86 12.61 3.41
N THR A 132 3.76 12.65 4.42
CA THR A 132 3.95 13.79 5.34
C THR A 132 5.38 14.31 5.29
N SER A 133 6.08 14.14 4.19
CA SER A 133 7.48 14.55 4.04
C SER A 133 7.68 16.07 4.05
N GLY A 134 6.64 16.85 3.75
CA GLY A 134 6.71 18.30 3.59
C GLY A 134 7.38 18.76 2.30
N LEU A 135 7.72 17.84 1.39
CA LEU A 135 8.33 18.19 0.09
C LEU A 135 7.34 18.95 -0.78
N GLU A 136 7.84 19.97 -1.46
CA GLU A 136 7.07 20.72 -2.47
C GLU A 136 6.53 19.79 -3.56
N PHE A 137 5.28 20.02 -3.95
CA PHE A 137 4.66 19.36 -5.09
C PHE A 137 3.54 20.23 -5.64
N PRO A 138 3.87 21.31 -6.37
CA PRO A 138 2.87 22.17 -6.98
C PRO A 138 1.99 21.41 -7.98
N ASP A 139 0.69 21.66 -7.96
CA ASP A 139 -0.30 20.97 -8.79
C ASP A 139 0.06 20.94 -10.28
N HIS A 140 0.62 22.06 -10.81
CA HIS A 140 1.00 22.14 -12.22
C HIS A 140 2.28 21.34 -12.58
N GLU A 141 3.07 20.93 -11.60
CA GLU A 141 4.25 20.10 -11.81
C GLU A 141 3.95 18.62 -11.86
N HIS A 142 2.73 18.21 -11.48
CA HIS A 142 2.33 16.82 -11.47
C HIS A 142 2.48 16.18 -12.86
N GLU A 143 2.05 16.89 -13.88
CA GLU A 143 2.18 16.44 -15.28
C GLU A 143 3.63 16.52 -15.76
N MET A 144 4.38 17.57 -15.39
CA MET A 144 5.75 17.76 -15.81
C MET A 144 6.68 16.67 -15.29
N MET A 145 6.45 16.19 -14.07
CA MET A 145 7.20 15.10 -13.48
C MET A 145 7.17 13.83 -14.33
N PHE A 146 6.02 13.48 -14.92
CA PHE A 146 5.90 12.31 -15.80
C PHE A 146 6.64 12.44 -17.13
N LEU A 147 6.99 13.66 -17.51
CA LEU A 147 7.77 13.94 -18.72
C LEU A 147 9.29 13.93 -18.49
N GLU A 148 9.73 13.89 -17.22
CA GLU A 148 11.15 13.84 -16.88
C GLU A 148 11.73 12.47 -17.22
N ALA A 149 12.92 12.48 -17.85
CA ALA A 149 13.63 11.26 -18.21
C ALA A 149 14.18 10.51 -16.99
N ASP A 150 14.39 11.21 -15.87
CA ASP A 150 14.94 10.69 -14.62
C ASP A 150 14.15 11.26 -13.44
N HIS A 151 13.21 10.47 -12.97
CA HIS A 151 12.31 10.84 -11.87
C HIS A 151 13.06 11.04 -10.54
N LEU A 152 14.15 10.30 -10.30
CA LEU A 152 14.95 10.49 -9.10
C LEU A 152 15.61 11.86 -9.09
N LYS A 153 16.22 12.28 -10.20
CA LYS A 153 16.81 13.61 -10.33
C LYS A 153 15.79 14.73 -10.17
N TYR A 154 14.54 14.48 -10.56
CA TYR A 154 13.46 15.41 -10.26
C TYR A 154 13.21 15.47 -8.74
N ALA A 155 13.05 14.32 -8.08
CA ALA A 155 12.81 14.24 -6.63
C ALA A 155 13.95 14.86 -5.81
N GLU A 156 15.21 14.76 -6.27
CA GLU A 156 16.37 15.36 -5.61
C GLU A 156 16.33 16.88 -5.56
N LYS A 157 15.76 17.53 -6.58
CA LYS A 157 15.72 18.99 -6.73
C LYS A 157 14.57 19.66 -5.98
N VAL A 158 13.50 18.92 -5.68
CA VAL A 158 12.30 19.43 -5.04
C VAL A 158 12.64 20.04 -3.68
N GLY A 159 12.10 21.22 -3.38
CA GLY A 159 12.27 21.91 -2.10
C GLY A 159 11.43 21.33 -0.97
N VAL A 160 11.44 22.00 0.18
CA VAL A 160 10.57 21.68 1.34
C VAL A 160 9.64 22.88 1.55
N GLU A 161 8.34 22.63 1.52
CA GLU A 161 7.29 23.63 1.69
C GLU A 161 6.75 23.66 3.12
N ASN A 162 6.64 22.47 3.74
CA ASN A 162 6.10 22.30 5.08
C ASN A 162 7.09 21.56 5.99
N PRO A 163 7.06 21.78 7.31
CA PRO A 163 7.84 20.97 8.23
C PRO A 163 7.50 19.48 8.08
N PRO A 164 8.51 18.60 8.00
CA PRO A 164 8.28 17.16 7.89
C PRO A 164 7.46 16.60 9.05
N GLY A 165 6.40 15.84 8.74
CA GLY A 165 5.51 15.22 9.71
C GLY A 165 4.24 16.01 10.04
N GLU A 166 4.11 17.28 9.63
CA GLU A 166 3.00 18.14 10.04
C GLU A 166 1.82 18.13 9.07
N VAL A 167 2.08 18.05 7.77
CA VAL A 167 1.03 18.18 6.74
C VAL A 167 0.99 16.94 5.86
N PHE A 168 -0.19 16.35 5.71
CA PHE A 168 -0.43 15.33 4.70
C PHE A 168 -0.61 16.00 3.34
N GLN A 169 0.23 15.61 2.37
CA GLN A 169 0.11 16.00 0.98
C GLN A 169 0.40 14.80 0.09
N TYR A 170 -0.59 14.37 -0.70
CA TYR A 170 -0.37 13.31 -1.65
C TYR A 170 0.64 13.75 -2.71
N ASN A 171 1.82 13.13 -2.71
CA ASN A 171 2.98 13.61 -3.46
C ASN A 171 3.75 12.42 -4.05
N ASN A 172 3.80 12.34 -5.38
CA ASN A 172 4.47 11.27 -6.09
C ASN A 172 6.01 11.29 -5.95
N VAL A 173 6.60 12.42 -5.59
CA VAL A 173 8.04 12.53 -5.27
C VAL A 173 8.43 11.55 -4.17
N ASN A 174 7.56 11.36 -3.17
CA ASN A 174 7.78 10.39 -2.12
C ASN A 174 8.00 8.97 -2.67
N SER A 175 7.21 8.57 -3.66
CA SER A 175 7.31 7.22 -4.25
C SER A 175 8.61 7.01 -5.04
N MET A 176 9.16 8.06 -5.64
CA MET A 176 10.44 8.01 -6.35
C MET A 176 11.59 7.78 -5.39
N LEU A 177 11.55 8.41 -4.23
CA LEU A 177 12.56 8.23 -3.18
C LEU A 177 12.55 6.81 -2.60
N ILE A 178 11.37 6.19 -2.48
CA ILE A 178 11.25 4.79 -2.03
C ILE A 178 12.01 3.86 -3.00
N GLY A 179 11.94 4.11 -4.29
CA GLY A 179 12.68 3.32 -5.29
C GLY A 179 14.19 3.36 -5.07
N GLU A 180 14.76 4.51 -4.73
CA GLU A 180 16.21 4.63 -4.46
C GLU A 180 16.59 4.01 -3.11
N ILE A 181 15.76 4.18 -2.07
CA ILE A 181 15.96 3.55 -0.76
C ILE A 181 16.04 2.03 -0.93
N LEU A 182 15.07 1.43 -1.63
CA LEU A 182 15.05 -0.01 -1.88
C LEU A 182 16.25 -0.50 -2.69
N LYS A 183 16.64 0.23 -3.74
CA LYS A 183 17.80 -0.11 -4.56
C LYS A 183 19.08 -0.15 -3.72
N LEU A 184 19.28 0.81 -2.84
CA LEU A 184 20.48 0.89 -2.00
C LEU A 184 20.46 -0.08 -0.84
N SER A 185 19.29 -0.38 -0.24
CA SER A 185 19.16 -1.40 0.81
C SER A 185 19.46 -2.81 0.30
N LEU A 186 19.19 -3.10 -0.99
CA LEU A 186 19.42 -4.42 -1.59
C LEU A 186 20.86 -4.65 -2.06
N ILE A 187 21.74 -3.64 -2.03
CA ILE A 187 23.13 -3.73 -2.52
C ILE A 187 24.12 -4.10 -1.37
N HIS A 188 23.67 -4.04 -0.15
CA HIS A 188 24.43 -4.40 1.05
C HIS A 188 24.08 -5.80 1.54
#